data_98bed9de085add5fc92732e43ea7afb8
#
_entry.id   98bed9de085add5fc92732e43ea7afb8
#
_cell.length_a   1.000
_cell.length_b   1.000
_cell.length_c   1.000
_cell.angle_alpha   90.00
_cell.angle_beta   90.00
_cell.angle_gamma   90.00
#
_symmetry.space_group_name_H-M   'P 1'
#
loop_
_entity.id
_entity.type
_entity.pdbx_description
1 polymer ?
#
loop_
_entity_poly.entity_id
_entity_poly.type
_entity_poly.pdbx_seq_one_letter_code
_entity_poly.pdbx_strand_id
1 'polypeptide(L)'
;FRISIGVGILKDMFHMVAVNLYGDAIATETVELPYENSDDYYNILSENIRQFITVQNYDTGKIEGISIATQGIISPNGTSVTYGDIMGNTQMQLSDFSKRLPYPCHLEHDSKAAADLELWNHPQFDSALIFLLNPNLGGAIITNHEVHQGDHMRSGLIEHICIDPDGPECYCGYHGCLETYCSANALKEAAGMPVKEFFQILHHSPTPALIQIWQNYLLHLAFAIRNLNLVIDSPVIISGYLA
;
A
#
# COMPACT_ATOMS: atom_id res chain seq x y z
N PHE A 1 17.37 20.96 -9.68
CA PHE A 1 17.07 19.54 -9.40
C PHE A 1 15.75 19.19 -10.04
N ARG A 2 15.62 17.98 -10.63
CA ARG A 2 14.36 17.43 -11.08
C ARG A 2 13.65 16.77 -9.90
N ILE A 3 12.32 16.79 -9.90
CA ILE A 3 11.48 16.39 -8.77
C ILE A 3 10.31 15.55 -9.32
N SER A 4 9.95 14.52 -8.61
CA SER A 4 8.71 13.76 -8.82
C SER A 4 7.81 13.95 -7.60
N ILE A 5 6.49 13.96 -7.82
CA ILE A 5 5.51 14.03 -6.75
C ILE A 5 4.82 12.67 -6.62
N GLY A 6 4.84 12.12 -5.43
CA GLY A 6 4.04 10.95 -5.06
C GLY A 6 2.79 11.38 -4.30
N VAL A 7 1.65 10.78 -4.62
CA VAL A 7 0.37 10.98 -3.93
C VAL A 7 -0.17 9.62 -3.53
N GLY A 8 -0.25 9.34 -2.24
CA GLY A 8 -0.88 8.13 -1.71
C GLY A 8 -2.31 8.41 -1.26
N ILE A 9 -3.30 7.84 -1.93
CA ILE A 9 -4.71 8.02 -1.59
C ILE A 9 -5.16 6.89 -0.67
N LEU A 10 -5.62 7.26 0.52
CA LEU A 10 -6.19 6.38 1.53
C LEU A 10 -7.69 6.69 1.73
N LYS A 11 -8.38 5.89 2.51
CA LYS A 11 -9.82 6.04 2.73
C LYS A 11 -10.23 7.39 3.30
N ASP A 12 -9.47 7.91 4.28
CA ASP A 12 -9.85 9.11 5.04
C ASP A 12 -8.90 10.29 4.82
N MET A 13 -7.83 10.10 4.05
CA MET A 13 -6.78 11.10 3.82
C MET A 13 -5.98 10.80 2.56
N PHE A 14 -5.15 11.74 2.16
CA PHE A 14 -4.08 11.48 1.20
C PHE A 14 -2.76 12.08 1.67
N HIS A 15 -1.67 11.44 1.26
CA HIS A 15 -0.31 11.88 1.53
C HIS A 15 0.33 12.40 0.25
N MET A 16 1.11 13.44 0.36
CA MET A 16 1.95 13.94 -0.74
C MET A 16 3.41 13.89 -0.33
N VAL A 17 4.26 13.53 -1.26
CA VAL A 17 5.71 13.53 -1.09
C VAL A 17 6.37 14.09 -2.33
N ALA A 18 7.33 14.98 -2.15
CA ALA A 18 8.24 15.40 -3.22
C ALA A 18 9.55 14.63 -3.08
N VAL A 19 10.00 14.03 -4.17
CA VAL A 19 11.20 13.17 -4.21
C VAL A 19 12.17 13.72 -5.24
N ASN A 20 13.45 13.80 -4.88
CA ASN A 20 14.53 14.19 -5.80
C ASN A 20 15.03 12.97 -6.60
N LEU A 21 15.97 13.20 -7.54
CA LEU A 21 16.55 12.13 -8.37
C LEU A 21 17.40 11.10 -7.59
N TYR A 22 17.70 11.37 -6.33
CA TYR A 22 18.42 10.43 -5.46
C TYR A 22 17.49 9.52 -4.66
N GLY A 23 16.16 9.74 -4.77
CA GLY A 23 15.17 9.02 -3.98
C GLY A 23 14.89 9.65 -2.61
N ASP A 24 15.51 10.80 -2.29
CA ASP A 24 15.28 11.47 -1.00
C ASP A 24 13.91 12.16 -0.99
N ALA A 25 13.13 11.93 0.05
CA ALA A 25 11.92 12.70 0.33
C ALA A 25 12.32 14.11 0.84
N ILE A 26 12.07 15.14 0.02
CA ILE A 26 12.46 16.51 0.29
C ILE A 26 11.34 17.36 0.89
N ALA A 27 10.09 16.95 0.76
CA ALA A 27 8.93 17.49 1.45
C ALA A 27 7.83 16.44 1.55
N THR A 28 7.02 16.53 2.60
CA THR A 28 5.84 15.67 2.79
C THR A 28 4.69 16.49 3.36
N GLU A 29 3.47 16.14 2.99
CA GLU A 29 2.25 16.72 3.53
C GLU A 29 1.15 15.67 3.60
N THR A 30 0.30 15.77 4.61
CA THR A 30 -0.88 14.91 4.77
C THR A 30 -2.11 15.80 4.86
N VAL A 31 -3.14 15.44 4.10
CA VAL A 31 -4.41 16.15 4.09
C VAL A 31 -5.53 15.18 4.46
N GLU A 32 -6.28 15.51 5.51
CA GLU A 32 -7.49 14.79 5.89
C GLU A 32 -8.61 15.15 4.90
N LEU A 33 -8.94 14.22 4.04
CA LEU A 33 -10.02 14.32 3.06
C LEU A 33 -10.52 12.90 2.77
N PRO A 34 -11.70 12.52 3.27
CA PRO A 34 -12.30 11.23 2.95
C PRO A 34 -12.45 11.05 1.44
N TYR A 35 -12.05 9.88 0.96
CA TYR A 35 -12.16 9.57 -0.46
C TYR A 35 -13.62 9.51 -0.89
N GLU A 36 -13.92 10.18 -1.99
CA GLU A 36 -15.16 10.09 -2.71
C GLU A 36 -14.88 10.07 -4.22
N ASN A 37 -15.52 9.18 -4.96
CA ASN A 37 -15.36 9.15 -6.41
C ASN A 37 -16.22 10.24 -7.07
N SER A 38 -15.83 11.51 -6.86
CA SER A 38 -16.55 12.70 -7.32
C SER A 38 -15.61 13.75 -7.92
N ASP A 39 -16.15 14.56 -8.83
CA ASP A 39 -15.40 15.69 -9.40
C ASP A 39 -14.91 16.67 -8.34
N ASP A 40 -15.68 16.88 -7.26
CA ASP A 40 -15.31 17.77 -6.15
C ASP A 40 -14.08 17.23 -5.41
N TYR A 41 -14.04 15.94 -5.10
CA TYR A 41 -12.87 15.30 -4.50
C TYR A 41 -11.62 15.51 -5.34
N TYR A 42 -11.70 15.20 -6.65
CA TYR A 42 -10.55 15.34 -7.55
C TYR A 42 -10.12 16.79 -7.76
N ASN A 43 -11.05 17.76 -7.70
CA ASN A 43 -10.73 19.18 -7.74
C ASN A 43 -9.97 19.62 -6.48
N ILE A 44 -10.46 19.24 -5.28
CA ILE A 44 -9.81 19.55 -4.01
C ILE A 44 -8.42 18.92 -3.94
N LEU A 45 -8.29 17.64 -4.28
CA LEU A 45 -7.00 16.94 -4.29
C LEU A 45 -6.02 17.62 -5.25
N SER A 46 -6.45 17.93 -6.48
CA SER A 46 -5.60 18.59 -7.47
C SER A 46 -5.18 20.00 -7.05
N GLU A 47 -6.03 20.73 -6.34
CA GLU A 47 -5.67 22.05 -5.80
C GLU A 47 -4.64 21.92 -4.68
N ASN A 48 -4.78 20.94 -3.78
CA ASN A 48 -3.78 20.69 -2.74
C ASN A 48 -2.43 20.31 -3.35
N ILE A 49 -2.39 19.50 -4.41
CA ILE A 49 -1.14 19.18 -5.11
C ILE A 49 -0.49 20.44 -5.68
N ARG A 50 -1.27 21.33 -6.34
CA ARG A 50 -0.75 22.59 -6.85
C ARG A 50 -0.23 23.49 -5.74
N GLN A 51 -0.96 23.59 -4.62
CA GLN A 51 -0.55 24.34 -3.46
C GLN A 51 0.73 23.79 -2.83
N PHE A 52 0.84 22.48 -2.67
CA PHE A 52 2.04 21.79 -2.19
C PHE A 52 3.27 22.16 -3.04
N ILE A 53 3.15 22.09 -4.37
CA ILE A 53 4.22 22.47 -5.30
C ILE A 53 4.59 23.95 -5.16
N THR A 54 3.60 24.84 -5.01
CA THR A 54 3.79 26.29 -4.92
C THR A 54 4.45 26.73 -3.61
N VAL A 55 3.98 26.16 -2.48
CA VAL A 55 4.52 26.48 -1.13
C VAL A 55 5.99 26.08 -1.02
N GLN A 56 6.38 24.97 -1.63
CA GLN A 56 7.77 24.52 -1.66
C GLN A 56 8.64 25.32 -2.65
N ASN A 57 8.03 26.25 -3.41
CA ASN A 57 8.71 27.09 -4.41
C ASN A 57 9.50 26.27 -5.45
N TYR A 58 8.95 25.10 -5.83
CA TYR A 58 9.56 24.27 -6.86
C TYR A 58 9.41 24.90 -8.25
N ASP A 59 10.48 24.82 -9.03
CA ASP A 59 10.43 25.19 -10.45
C ASP A 59 9.52 24.19 -11.19
N THR A 60 8.37 24.65 -11.66
CA THR A 60 7.36 23.81 -12.33
C THR A 60 7.90 23.12 -13.58
N GLY A 61 8.90 23.70 -14.25
CA GLY A 61 9.58 23.10 -15.40
C GLY A 61 10.53 21.94 -15.02
N LYS A 62 10.72 21.68 -13.73
CA LYS A 62 11.58 20.60 -13.22
C LYS A 62 10.78 19.46 -12.57
N ILE A 63 9.45 19.51 -12.60
CA ILE A 63 8.59 18.44 -12.14
C ILE A 63 8.43 17.43 -13.27
N GLU A 64 8.94 16.21 -13.05
CA GLU A 64 8.92 15.12 -14.04
C GLU A 64 7.52 14.52 -14.20
N GLY A 65 6.76 14.42 -13.11
CA GLY A 65 5.43 13.85 -13.10
C GLY A 65 4.88 13.63 -11.70
N ILE A 66 3.65 13.11 -11.68
CA ILE A 66 2.90 12.80 -10.47
C ILE A 66 2.50 11.33 -10.52
N SER A 67 2.97 10.54 -9.54
CA SER A 67 2.53 9.16 -9.34
C SER A 67 1.43 9.12 -8.28
N ILE A 68 0.30 8.51 -8.61
CA ILE A 68 -0.84 8.32 -7.72
C ILE A 68 -0.89 6.85 -7.31
N ALA A 69 -0.62 6.58 -6.03
CA ALA A 69 -0.72 5.26 -5.44
C ALA A 69 -2.06 5.12 -4.71
N THR A 70 -2.77 4.03 -4.94
CA THR A 70 -4.06 3.76 -4.30
C THR A 70 -4.27 2.26 -4.10
N GLN A 71 -5.10 1.90 -3.15
CA GLN A 71 -5.57 0.52 -3.00
C GLN A 71 -6.48 0.14 -4.17
N GLY A 72 -6.38 -1.12 -4.62
CA GLY A 72 -7.20 -1.64 -5.70
C GLY A 72 -6.39 -2.08 -6.91
N ILE A 73 -6.98 -2.94 -7.72
CA ILE A 73 -6.33 -3.51 -8.91
C ILE A 73 -6.35 -2.49 -10.04
N ILE A 74 -5.18 -2.12 -10.51
CA ILE A 74 -5.02 -1.22 -11.66
C ILE A 74 -5.18 -2.01 -12.96
N SER A 75 -5.81 -1.39 -13.96
CA SER A 75 -5.93 -1.99 -15.29
C SER A 75 -4.56 -2.20 -15.95
N PRO A 76 -4.39 -3.21 -16.84
CA PRO A 76 -3.09 -3.49 -17.47
C PRO A 76 -2.49 -2.31 -18.26
N ASN A 77 -3.32 -1.38 -18.72
CA ASN A 77 -2.88 -0.16 -19.40
C ASN A 77 -2.65 1.03 -18.45
N GLY A 78 -2.77 0.83 -17.12
CA GLY A 78 -2.52 1.86 -16.12
C GLY A 78 -3.55 3.00 -16.08
N THR A 79 -4.71 2.85 -16.72
CA THR A 79 -5.65 3.97 -16.90
C THR A 79 -6.79 4.02 -15.91
N SER A 80 -7.02 2.94 -15.14
CA SER A 80 -8.15 2.88 -14.21
C SER A 80 -7.96 1.87 -13.09
N VAL A 81 -8.70 2.03 -12.00
CA VAL A 81 -8.91 1.00 -10.98
C VAL A 81 -10.04 0.09 -11.43
N THR A 82 -9.74 -1.18 -11.66
CA THR A 82 -10.72 -2.17 -12.13
C THR A 82 -11.49 -2.84 -10.97
N TYR A 83 -10.89 -2.89 -9.79
CA TYR A 83 -11.47 -3.41 -8.57
C TYR A 83 -10.88 -2.68 -7.36
N GLY A 84 -11.70 -2.11 -6.50
CA GLY A 84 -11.28 -1.28 -5.38
C GLY A 84 -12.35 -1.22 -4.28
N ASP A 85 -12.69 -2.36 -3.67
CA ASP A 85 -13.79 -2.46 -2.69
C ASP A 85 -13.46 -1.82 -1.35
N ILE A 86 -12.18 -1.86 -0.92
CA ILE A 86 -11.77 -1.32 0.38
C ILE A 86 -12.08 0.18 0.48
N MET A 87 -11.81 0.92 -0.59
CA MET A 87 -12.00 2.37 -0.65
C MET A 87 -13.27 2.77 -1.40
N GLY A 88 -13.91 1.85 -2.14
CA GLY A 88 -14.98 2.18 -3.06
C GLY A 88 -14.50 2.95 -4.30
N ASN A 89 -13.25 2.77 -4.69
CA ASN A 89 -12.60 3.50 -5.80
C ASN A 89 -12.62 2.72 -7.12
N THR A 90 -13.41 1.67 -7.22
CA THR A 90 -13.68 1.00 -8.50
C THR A 90 -14.12 2.03 -9.55
N GLN A 91 -13.54 2.00 -10.74
CA GLN A 91 -13.71 2.95 -11.85
C GLN A 91 -13.03 4.32 -11.66
N MET A 92 -12.21 4.56 -10.63
CA MET A 92 -11.29 5.69 -10.61
C MET A 92 -10.46 5.70 -11.91
N GLN A 93 -10.36 6.86 -12.57
CA GLN A 93 -9.65 6.97 -13.85
C GLN A 93 -8.39 7.83 -13.71
N LEU A 94 -7.32 7.47 -14.38
CA LEU A 94 -6.13 8.32 -14.50
C LEU A 94 -6.50 9.71 -15.08
N SER A 95 -7.49 9.77 -15.97
CA SER A 95 -7.99 11.02 -16.53
C SER A 95 -8.61 11.96 -15.50
N ASP A 96 -9.04 11.47 -14.32
CA ASP A 96 -9.57 12.32 -13.25
C ASP A 96 -8.49 13.23 -12.66
N PHE A 97 -7.23 12.81 -12.76
CA PHE A 97 -6.06 13.59 -12.36
C PHE A 97 -5.45 14.35 -13.54
N SER A 98 -5.18 13.68 -14.65
CA SER A 98 -4.44 14.25 -15.77
C SER A 98 -5.17 15.41 -16.49
N LYS A 99 -6.51 15.47 -16.43
CA LYS A 99 -7.28 16.62 -16.93
C LYS A 99 -7.19 17.86 -16.03
N ARG A 100 -6.75 17.68 -14.78
CA ARG A 100 -6.68 18.75 -13.75
C ARG A 100 -5.26 19.21 -13.44
N LEU A 101 -4.27 18.40 -13.74
CA LEU A 101 -2.86 18.66 -13.41
C LEU A 101 -2.05 18.83 -14.70
N PRO A 102 -1.17 19.85 -14.77
CA PRO A 102 -0.39 20.13 -16.00
C PRO A 102 0.87 19.24 -16.12
N TYR A 103 0.90 18.12 -15.43
CA TYR A 103 2.03 17.20 -15.38
C TYR A 103 1.64 15.81 -15.86
N PRO A 104 2.57 15.01 -16.41
CA PRO A 104 2.32 13.59 -16.63
C PRO A 104 1.88 12.92 -15.33
N CYS A 105 0.79 12.15 -15.38
CA CYS A 105 0.26 11.41 -14.24
C CYS A 105 0.39 9.91 -14.49
N HIS A 106 0.68 9.16 -13.43
CA HIS A 106 0.74 7.71 -13.42
C HIS A 106 -0.14 7.18 -12.27
N LEU A 107 -0.86 6.08 -12.51
CA LEU A 107 -1.69 5.42 -11.51
C LEU A 107 -1.06 4.07 -11.16
N GLU A 108 -0.82 3.80 -9.88
CA GLU A 108 -0.16 2.60 -9.40
C GLU A 108 -0.90 1.99 -8.20
N HIS A 109 -0.76 0.70 -8.04
CA HIS A 109 -1.19 0.00 -6.83
C HIS A 109 -0.22 0.33 -5.67
N ASP A 110 -0.74 0.64 -4.49
CA ASP A 110 0.06 1.08 -3.33
C ASP A 110 1.14 0.07 -2.92
N SER A 111 0.79 -1.22 -2.90
CA SER A 111 1.76 -2.27 -2.54
C SER A 111 2.85 -2.45 -3.59
N LYS A 112 2.55 -2.17 -4.86
CA LYS A 112 3.55 -2.22 -5.93
C LYS A 112 4.47 -1.01 -5.90
N ALA A 113 3.92 0.18 -5.64
CA ALA A 113 4.72 1.37 -5.40
C ALA A 113 5.69 1.19 -4.20
N ALA A 114 5.23 0.52 -3.14
CA ALA A 114 6.10 0.18 -2.01
C ALA A 114 7.18 -0.83 -2.41
N ALA A 115 6.87 -1.80 -3.27
CA ALA A 115 7.85 -2.77 -3.78
C ALA A 115 8.92 -2.12 -4.69
N ASP A 116 8.54 -1.15 -5.51
CA ASP A 116 9.49 -0.36 -6.31
C ASP A 116 10.45 0.44 -5.42
N LEU A 117 9.96 0.97 -4.29
CA LEU A 117 10.81 1.62 -3.29
C LEU A 117 11.80 0.64 -2.66
N GLU A 118 11.37 -0.58 -2.33
CA GLU A 118 12.26 -1.61 -1.80
C GLU A 118 13.34 -2.01 -2.83
N LEU A 119 12.98 -2.13 -4.11
CA LEU A 119 13.96 -2.35 -5.18
C LEU A 119 14.97 -1.21 -5.31
N TRP A 120 14.52 0.03 -5.20
CA TRP A 120 15.38 1.21 -5.22
C TRP A 120 16.40 1.19 -4.07
N ASN A 121 15.93 0.86 -2.87
CA ASN A 121 16.76 0.82 -1.66
C ASN A 121 17.67 -0.42 -1.60
N HIS A 122 17.30 -1.49 -2.25
CA HIS A 122 17.97 -2.80 -2.22
C HIS A 122 18.27 -3.33 -3.62
N PRO A 123 19.08 -2.62 -4.42
CA PRO A 123 19.36 -3.01 -5.81
C PRO A 123 20.10 -4.35 -5.96
N GLN A 124 20.56 -4.94 -4.85
CA GLN A 124 21.18 -6.28 -4.83
C GLN A 124 20.15 -7.42 -4.94
N PHE A 125 18.86 -7.18 -4.73
CA PHE A 125 17.84 -8.20 -4.83
C PHE A 125 17.34 -8.33 -6.27
N ASP A 126 17.65 -9.45 -6.91
CA ASP A 126 17.06 -9.83 -8.21
C ASP A 126 15.59 -10.25 -8.04
N SER A 127 15.30 -10.92 -6.94
CA SER A 127 13.99 -11.42 -6.60
C SER A 127 13.71 -11.20 -5.11
N ALA A 128 12.47 -10.91 -4.75
CA ALA A 128 12.02 -10.81 -3.36
C ALA A 128 10.52 -11.04 -3.24
N LEU A 129 10.10 -11.51 -2.07
CA LEU A 129 8.70 -11.57 -1.66
C LEU A 129 8.46 -10.50 -0.61
N ILE A 130 7.52 -9.59 -0.85
CA ILE A 130 7.24 -8.45 0.04
C ILE A 130 5.92 -8.65 0.76
N PHE A 131 5.94 -8.47 2.08
CA PHE A 131 4.78 -8.40 2.96
C PHE A 131 4.69 -7.01 3.55
N LEU A 132 3.59 -6.32 3.26
CA LEU A 132 3.29 -4.99 3.79
C LEU A 132 2.25 -5.12 4.90
N LEU A 133 2.70 -5.08 6.15
CA LEU A 133 1.87 -5.22 7.35
C LEU A 133 1.17 -3.89 7.68
N ASN A 134 0.25 -3.48 6.84
CA ASN A 134 -0.52 -2.24 6.90
C ASN A 134 -1.91 -2.45 7.56
N PRO A 135 -2.74 -1.40 7.73
CA PRO A 135 -4.13 -1.55 8.17
C PRO A 135 -4.89 -2.62 7.39
N ASN A 136 -4.77 -2.63 6.07
CA ASN A 136 -5.04 -3.79 5.23
C ASN A 136 -3.70 -4.36 4.76
N LEU A 137 -3.57 -5.67 4.80
CA LEU A 137 -2.36 -6.35 4.38
C LEU A 137 -2.15 -6.13 2.88
N GLY A 138 -0.92 -5.98 2.46
CA GLY A 138 -0.55 -5.90 1.07
C GLY A 138 0.69 -6.72 0.77
N GLY A 139 0.99 -6.89 -0.50
CA GLY A 139 2.21 -7.53 -0.90
C GLY A 139 2.58 -7.36 -2.35
N ALA A 140 3.78 -7.81 -2.67
CA ALA A 140 4.28 -7.83 -4.02
C ALA A 140 5.32 -8.95 -4.20
N ILE A 141 5.53 -9.34 -5.44
CA ILE A 141 6.56 -10.25 -5.85
C ILE A 141 7.51 -9.49 -6.78
N ILE A 142 8.80 -9.54 -6.49
CA ILE A 142 9.86 -9.02 -7.35
C ILE A 142 10.52 -10.20 -8.05
N THR A 143 10.72 -10.11 -9.35
CA THR A 143 11.46 -11.07 -10.16
C THR A 143 12.24 -10.35 -11.25
N ASN A 144 13.49 -10.72 -11.48
CA ASN A 144 14.34 -10.09 -12.50
C ASN A 144 14.46 -8.56 -12.34
N HIS A 145 14.61 -8.07 -11.11
CA HIS A 145 14.66 -6.65 -10.75
C HIS A 145 13.40 -5.84 -11.12
N GLU A 146 12.26 -6.49 -11.29
CA GLU A 146 11.00 -5.83 -11.61
C GLU A 146 9.87 -6.33 -10.71
N VAL A 147 8.94 -5.45 -10.37
CA VAL A 147 7.72 -5.85 -9.67
C VAL A 147 6.84 -6.65 -10.62
N HIS A 148 6.62 -7.92 -10.28
CA HIS A 148 5.86 -8.84 -11.12
C HIS A 148 4.36 -8.50 -11.06
N GLN A 149 3.80 -8.09 -12.20
CA GLN A 149 2.39 -7.67 -12.29
C GLN A 149 1.43 -8.84 -12.52
N GLY A 150 1.87 -9.88 -13.25
CA GLY A 150 1.02 -10.95 -13.76
C GLY A 150 0.08 -10.48 -14.90
N ASP A 151 -0.49 -11.42 -15.63
CA ASP A 151 -1.32 -11.13 -16.81
C ASP A 151 -2.62 -10.35 -16.48
N HIS A 152 -3.09 -10.46 -15.24
CA HIS A 152 -4.32 -9.82 -14.76
C HIS A 152 -4.06 -8.80 -13.64
N MET A 153 -2.83 -8.34 -13.49
CA MET A 153 -2.38 -7.40 -12.45
C MET A 153 -2.60 -7.89 -11.01
N ARG A 154 -2.77 -9.20 -10.81
CA ARG A 154 -3.10 -9.83 -9.52
C ARG A 154 -1.91 -10.51 -8.84
N SER A 155 -0.74 -10.49 -9.46
CA SER A 155 0.44 -11.09 -8.83
C SER A 155 0.81 -10.32 -7.55
N GLY A 156 1.13 -11.07 -6.51
CA GLY A 156 1.53 -10.48 -5.23
C GLY A 156 0.38 -10.05 -4.32
N LEU A 157 -0.89 -10.35 -4.65
CA LEU A 157 -2.03 -10.15 -3.74
C LEU A 157 -2.00 -11.21 -2.63
N ILE A 158 -0.96 -11.15 -1.80
CA ILE A 158 -0.71 -12.14 -0.74
C ILE A 158 -1.77 -12.11 0.36
N GLU A 159 -2.43 -10.99 0.54
CA GLU A 159 -3.53 -10.79 1.48
C GLU A 159 -4.70 -11.76 1.25
N HIS A 160 -4.87 -12.21 0.02
CA HIS A 160 -5.97 -13.12 -0.36
C HIS A 160 -5.57 -14.59 -0.44
N ILE A 161 -4.36 -14.94 -0.03
CA ILE A 161 -3.99 -16.36 0.10
C ILE A 161 -4.83 -16.96 1.21
N CYS A 162 -5.55 -18.04 0.89
CA CYS A 162 -6.31 -18.80 1.86
C CYS A 162 -5.36 -19.63 2.72
N ILE A 163 -5.33 -19.36 4.02
CA ILE A 163 -4.55 -20.12 4.99
C ILE A 163 -5.40 -21.03 5.87
N ASP A 164 -6.71 -20.82 5.88
CA ASP A 164 -7.70 -21.63 6.59
C ASP A 164 -9.04 -21.54 5.86
N PRO A 165 -9.44 -22.54 5.05
CA PRO A 165 -10.68 -22.48 4.26
C PRO A 165 -11.96 -22.38 5.10
N ASP A 166 -11.92 -22.76 6.38
CA ASP A 166 -13.03 -22.66 7.33
C ASP A 166 -12.94 -21.38 8.20
N GLY A 167 -11.98 -20.49 7.89
CA GLY A 167 -11.69 -19.27 8.62
C GLY A 167 -12.67 -18.12 8.36
N PRO A 168 -12.39 -16.93 8.93
CA PRO A 168 -13.25 -15.76 8.80
C PRO A 168 -13.47 -15.33 7.35
N GLU A 169 -14.64 -14.72 7.09
CA GLU A 169 -14.93 -14.08 5.81
C GLU A 169 -14.04 -12.88 5.57
N CYS A 170 -13.46 -12.79 4.38
CA CYS A 170 -12.65 -11.68 3.91
C CYS A 170 -13.50 -10.72 3.07
N TYR A 171 -13.15 -9.44 3.03
CA TYR A 171 -13.82 -8.44 2.19
C TYR A 171 -13.84 -8.82 0.70
N CYS A 172 -12.94 -9.69 0.23
CA CYS A 172 -12.94 -10.19 -1.14
C CYS A 172 -14.02 -11.26 -1.41
N GLY A 173 -14.83 -11.62 -0.41
CA GLY A 173 -15.91 -12.59 -0.50
C GLY A 173 -15.47 -14.05 -0.31
N TYR A 174 -14.18 -14.33 -0.09
CA TYR A 174 -13.67 -15.65 0.26
C TYR A 174 -13.42 -15.79 1.76
N HIS A 175 -13.18 -17.00 2.23
CA HIS A 175 -12.92 -17.30 3.64
C HIS A 175 -11.44 -17.60 3.88
N GLY A 176 -10.96 -17.24 5.09
CA GLY A 176 -9.65 -17.64 5.60
C GLY A 176 -8.46 -17.03 4.88
N CYS A 177 -8.66 -15.87 4.25
CA CYS A 177 -7.58 -15.11 3.65
C CYS A 177 -6.56 -14.62 4.70
N LEU A 178 -5.30 -14.54 4.37
CA LEU A 178 -4.25 -14.03 5.25
C LEU A 178 -4.57 -12.64 5.83
N GLU A 179 -5.26 -11.80 5.08
CA GLU A 179 -5.79 -10.50 5.51
C GLU A 179 -6.51 -10.58 6.85
N THR A 180 -7.38 -11.58 7.02
CA THR A 180 -8.22 -11.72 8.22
C THR A 180 -7.44 -12.15 9.47
N TYR A 181 -6.17 -12.49 9.33
CA TYR A 181 -5.28 -12.92 10.43
C TYR A 181 -4.10 -11.98 10.65
N CYS A 182 -3.58 -11.37 9.59
CA CYS A 182 -2.27 -10.70 9.60
C CYS A 182 -2.31 -9.23 9.17
N SER A 183 -3.47 -8.63 8.94
CA SER A 183 -3.56 -7.18 8.80
C SER A 183 -3.50 -6.49 10.18
N ALA A 184 -3.17 -5.19 10.21
CA ALA A 184 -3.23 -4.44 11.45
C ALA A 184 -4.67 -4.26 11.95
N ASN A 185 -5.65 -4.23 11.04
CA ASN A 185 -7.07 -4.25 11.40
C ASN A 185 -7.47 -5.58 12.06
N ALA A 186 -7.02 -6.72 11.54
CA ALA A 186 -7.26 -8.03 12.15
C ALA A 186 -6.67 -8.10 13.57
N LEU A 187 -5.45 -7.58 13.77
CA LEU A 187 -4.85 -7.50 15.10
C LEU A 187 -5.64 -6.60 16.06
N LYS A 188 -6.09 -5.43 15.57
CA LYS A 188 -6.93 -4.50 16.33
C LYS A 188 -8.25 -5.15 16.77
N GLU A 189 -8.91 -5.86 15.86
CA GLU A 189 -10.17 -6.56 16.13
C GLU A 189 -9.97 -7.69 17.14
N ALA A 190 -8.95 -8.54 16.93
CA ALA A 190 -8.64 -9.64 17.86
C ALA A 190 -8.29 -9.16 19.27
N ALA A 191 -7.61 -8.03 19.37
CA ALA A 191 -7.22 -7.44 20.66
C ALA A 191 -8.32 -6.59 21.31
N GLY A 192 -9.33 -6.15 20.55
CA GLY A 192 -10.38 -5.24 21.03
C GLY A 192 -9.89 -3.84 21.39
N MET A 193 -8.70 -3.44 20.88
CA MET A 193 -8.06 -2.17 21.21
C MET A 193 -7.20 -1.67 20.05
N PRO A 194 -6.84 -0.35 20.01
CA PRO A 194 -5.91 0.18 19.02
C PRO A 194 -4.55 -0.54 19.04
N VAL A 195 -3.96 -0.75 17.87
CA VAL A 195 -2.67 -1.46 17.72
C VAL A 195 -1.54 -0.84 18.57
N LYS A 196 -1.49 0.49 18.63
CA LYS A 196 -0.51 1.20 19.47
C LYS A 196 -0.65 0.84 20.96
N GLU A 197 -1.87 0.79 21.47
CA GLU A 197 -2.16 0.41 22.84
C GLU A 197 -1.85 -1.06 23.09
N PHE A 198 -2.20 -1.94 22.15
CA PHE A 198 -1.87 -3.37 22.20
C PHE A 198 -0.36 -3.57 22.41
N PHE A 199 0.49 -2.95 21.60
CA PHE A 199 1.94 -3.09 21.76
C PHE A 199 2.49 -2.44 23.03
N GLN A 200 1.91 -1.33 23.49
CA GLN A 200 2.27 -0.73 24.77
C GLN A 200 2.01 -1.70 25.93
N ILE A 201 0.83 -2.33 25.99
CA ILE A 201 0.49 -3.29 27.04
C ILE A 201 1.34 -4.56 26.87
N LEU A 202 1.49 -5.07 25.64
CA LEU A 202 2.29 -6.26 25.39
C LEU A 202 3.74 -6.10 25.84
N HIS A 203 4.31 -4.89 25.73
CA HIS A 203 5.69 -4.59 26.16
C HIS A 203 5.82 -4.38 27.67
N HIS A 204 4.89 -3.67 28.30
CA HIS A 204 5.05 -3.24 29.69
C HIS A 204 4.35 -4.14 30.72
N SER A 205 3.21 -4.72 30.37
CA SER A 205 2.38 -5.52 31.29
C SER A 205 1.58 -6.58 30.54
N PRO A 206 2.26 -7.52 29.84
CA PRO A 206 1.59 -8.49 28.98
C PRO A 206 0.65 -9.39 29.75
N THR A 207 -0.57 -9.56 29.25
CA THR A 207 -1.50 -10.57 29.75
C THR A 207 -1.39 -11.86 28.92
N PRO A 208 -1.71 -13.04 29.51
CA PRO A 208 -1.70 -14.28 28.73
C PRO A 208 -2.56 -14.24 27.47
N ALA A 209 -3.69 -13.53 27.51
CA ALA A 209 -4.58 -13.36 26.35
C ALA A 209 -3.92 -12.56 25.21
N LEU A 210 -3.28 -11.44 25.52
CA LEU A 210 -2.59 -10.62 24.51
C LEU A 210 -1.35 -11.33 23.95
N ILE A 211 -0.63 -12.07 24.78
CA ILE A 211 0.48 -12.92 24.32
C ILE A 211 -0.05 -13.96 23.31
N GLN A 212 -1.17 -14.61 23.61
CA GLN A 212 -1.74 -15.63 22.73
C GLN A 212 -2.21 -15.02 21.39
N ILE A 213 -2.84 -13.83 21.40
CA ILE A 213 -3.25 -13.10 20.18
C ILE A 213 -2.00 -12.83 19.33
N TRP A 214 -0.92 -12.31 19.92
CA TRP A 214 0.30 -12.03 19.19
C TRP A 214 0.98 -13.29 18.64
N GLN A 215 1.01 -14.36 19.43
CA GLN A 215 1.56 -15.64 18.98
C GLN A 215 0.76 -16.22 17.81
N ASN A 216 -0.55 -16.14 17.84
CA ASN A 216 -1.41 -16.59 16.74
C ASN A 216 -1.16 -15.76 15.47
N TYR A 217 -1.06 -14.43 15.60
CA TYR A 217 -0.72 -13.55 14.48
C TYR A 217 0.62 -13.96 13.84
N LEU A 218 1.66 -14.11 14.65
CA LEU A 218 3.00 -14.51 14.15
C LEU A 218 2.99 -15.92 13.54
N LEU A 219 2.20 -16.85 14.09
CA LEU A 219 2.08 -18.20 13.55
C LEU A 219 1.48 -18.20 12.14
N HIS A 220 0.38 -17.46 11.95
CA HIS A 220 -0.26 -17.36 10.63
C HIS A 220 0.66 -16.66 9.61
N LEU A 221 1.32 -15.58 10.02
CA LEU A 221 2.30 -14.88 9.17
C LEU A 221 3.46 -15.80 8.77
N ALA A 222 4.05 -16.52 9.73
CA ALA A 222 5.14 -17.45 9.48
C ALA A 222 4.71 -18.61 8.57
N PHE A 223 3.47 -19.10 8.73
CA PHE A 223 2.91 -20.13 7.87
C PHE A 223 2.75 -19.64 6.41
N ALA A 224 2.22 -18.45 6.21
CA ALA A 224 2.09 -17.84 4.90
C ALA A 224 3.46 -17.58 4.24
N ILE A 225 4.39 -16.99 4.98
CA ILE A 225 5.77 -16.74 4.50
C ILE A 225 6.42 -18.05 4.06
N ARG A 226 6.35 -19.09 4.90
CA ARG A 226 6.93 -20.40 4.58
C ARG A 226 6.35 -20.99 3.28
N ASN A 227 5.03 -20.96 3.13
CA ASN A 227 4.37 -21.54 1.96
C ASN A 227 4.73 -20.80 0.67
N LEU A 228 4.73 -19.46 0.71
CA LEU A 228 5.11 -18.64 -0.44
C LEU A 228 6.60 -18.75 -0.77
N ASN A 229 7.45 -18.80 0.24
CA ASN A 229 8.87 -18.94 0.04
C ASN A 229 9.24 -20.28 -0.63
N LEU A 230 8.50 -21.35 -0.35
CA LEU A 230 8.66 -22.64 -1.05
C LEU A 230 8.28 -22.58 -2.54
N VAL A 231 7.49 -21.59 -2.95
CA VAL A 231 7.08 -21.41 -4.35
C VAL A 231 8.00 -20.44 -5.09
N ILE A 232 8.36 -19.33 -4.40
CA ILE A 232 9.13 -18.24 -5.02
C ILE A 232 10.63 -18.41 -4.80
N ASP A 233 11.07 -19.05 -3.70
CA ASP A 233 12.47 -19.28 -3.30
C ASP A 233 13.33 -18.02 -3.37
N SER A 234 12.92 -16.98 -2.65
CA SER A 234 13.58 -15.67 -2.65
C SER A 234 13.62 -15.04 -1.25
N PRO A 235 14.46 -14.04 -1.01
CA PRO A 235 14.42 -13.25 0.21
C PRO A 235 13.01 -12.70 0.50
N VAL A 236 12.68 -12.62 1.79
CA VAL A 236 11.39 -12.05 2.26
C VAL A 236 11.67 -10.71 2.91
N ILE A 237 10.96 -9.68 2.46
CA ILE A 237 10.99 -8.34 3.03
C ILE A 237 9.66 -8.14 3.77
N ILE A 238 9.76 -7.79 5.05
CA ILE A 238 8.61 -7.40 5.87
C ILE A 238 8.71 -5.90 6.10
N SER A 239 7.69 -5.18 5.71
CA SER A 239 7.63 -3.72 5.77
C SER A 239 6.23 -3.25 6.16
N GLY A 240 6.02 -1.93 6.30
CA GLY A 240 4.73 -1.34 6.60
C GLY A 240 4.54 -0.96 8.07
N TYR A 241 3.28 -0.71 8.45
CA TYR A 241 2.90 -0.10 9.73
C TYR A 241 3.28 -0.93 10.98
N LEU A 242 3.32 -2.26 10.87
CA LEU A 242 3.64 -3.18 11.97
C LEU A 242 5.08 -3.73 11.92
N ALA A 243 5.91 -3.32 10.94
CA ALA A 243 7.26 -3.83 10.75
C ALA A 243 8.31 -3.08 11.58
#